data_d4e2083789d66c8683d02522d433e3e5
#
_entry.id   d4e2083789d66c8683d02522d433e3e5
#
_cell.length_a   1.000
_cell.length_b   1.000
_cell.length_c   1.000
_cell.angle_alpha   90.00
_cell.angle_beta   90.00
_cell.angle_gamma   90.00
#
_symmetry.space_group_name_H-M   'P 1'
#
loop_
_entity.id
_entity.type
_entity.pdbx_description
1 polymer ?
#
loop_
_entity_poly.entity_id
_entity_poly.type
_entity_poly.pdbx_seq_one_letter_code
_entity_poly.pdbx_strand_id
1 'polypeptide(L)'
;MRKISLQWRITLMTVLLIGVTCVAMNLLLCSSGVYYMDKIADALQGSGNVILNEEGTASFDPQLIAPNEELTIVVDGAQGRFRTTNWYITAAVTLLSGILAYFVSGRALKPLRSFASQVEKVQLNNLADMKIDEDVLPEFKQFSRSFNQMLERLNNAFAAQRQFAGNAAHELRTPLALMQAQLELFSAEHPAVLPETAEFLALLREQTERLTQMIRTLLEMSNLRQVARNEQIQLAPMIEEIFTDLAPLSDKRGVTLTAEGDGFLTGSDALIYRLIFNLTENAVKYNRPGGSVRVSVTQAPEKLLLRVSDTGYGIPGEYQQSIFQPFFRIDKSRSREYGGAGLGLSLVWEITDLHGGSVRVEESSENGTVIAVELPIQ
;
A
#
# COMPACT_ATOMS: atom_id res chain seq x y z
N MET A 1 2.73 22.87 -1.34
CA MET A 1 1.39 23.19 -1.88
C MET A 1 0.46 22.01 -1.60
N ARG A 2 -0.53 22.14 -0.69
CA ARG A 2 -1.54 21.10 -0.46
C ARG A 2 -2.30 20.86 -1.76
N LYS A 3 -2.21 19.67 -2.31
CA LYS A 3 -2.93 19.30 -3.53
C LYS A 3 -4.43 19.30 -3.22
N ILE A 4 -5.17 20.25 -3.81
CA ILE A 4 -6.62 20.34 -3.70
C ILE A 4 -7.22 19.00 -4.15
N SER A 5 -8.14 18.42 -3.39
CA SER A 5 -8.74 17.12 -3.73
C SER A 5 -9.46 17.19 -5.08
N LEU A 6 -9.53 16.06 -5.79
CA LEU A 6 -10.19 15.98 -7.11
C LEU A 6 -11.66 16.47 -7.05
N GLN A 7 -12.37 16.16 -5.96
CA GLN A 7 -13.72 16.64 -5.72
C GLN A 7 -13.79 18.18 -5.74
N TRP A 8 -12.90 18.85 -5.00
CA TRP A 8 -12.85 20.31 -4.98
C TRP A 8 -12.48 20.92 -6.34
N ARG A 9 -11.61 20.26 -7.10
CA ARG A 9 -11.24 20.72 -8.46
C ARG A 9 -12.44 20.66 -9.41
N ILE A 10 -13.19 19.54 -9.42
CA ILE A 10 -14.39 19.38 -10.26
C ILE A 10 -15.47 20.38 -9.82
N THR A 11 -15.74 20.49 -8.51
CA THR A 11 -16.73 21.46 -7.99
C THR A 11 -16.35 22.88 -8.39
N LEU A 12 -15.10 23.28 -8.26
CA LEU A 12 -14.65 24.64 -8.60
C LEU A 12 -14.77 24.92 -10.10
N MET A 13 -14.43 23.93 -10.96
CA MET A 13 -14.62 24.06 -12.42
C MET A 13 -16.11 24.17 -12.80
N THR A 14 -16.98 23.37 -12.19
CA THR A 14 -18.42 23.41 -12.48
C THR A 14 -19.06 24.71 -11.99
N VAL A 15 -18.68 25.18 -10.79
CA VAL A 15 -19.14 26.47 -10.25
C VAL A 15 -18.69 27.64 -11.12
N LEU A 16 -17.43 27.63 -11.58
CA LEU A 16 -16.89 28.64 -12.47
C LEU A 16 -17.62 28.66 -13.81
N LEU A 17 -17.86 27.49 -14.41
CA LEU A 17 -18.59 27.37 -15.68
C LEU A 17 -20.03 27.89 -15.52
N ILE A 18 -20.75 27.46 -14.50
CA ILE A 18 -22.13 27.90 -14.22
C ILE A 18 -22.15 29.40 -13.91
N GLY A 19 -21.19 29.89 -13.11
CA GLY A 19 -21.10 31.32 -12.80
C GLY A 19 -20.91 32.19 -14.05
N VAL A 20 -20.00 31.80 -14.96
CA VAL A 20 -19.78 32.53 -16.23
C VAL A 20 -21.05 32.51 -17.10
N THR A 21 -21.70 31.35 -17.24
CA THR A 21 -22.93 31.24 -18.02
C THR A 21 -24.08 32.04 -17.42
N CYS A 22 -24.24 32.03 -16.08
CA CYS A 22 -25.26 32.83 -15.40
C CYS A 22 -25.00 34.35 -15.54
N VAL A 23 -23.75 34.80 -15.44
CA VAL A 23 -23.36 36.19 -15.65
C VAL A 23 -23.65 36.64 -17.11
N ALA A 24 -23.25 35.82 -18.09
CA ALA A 24 -23.51 36.09 -19.49
C ALA A 24 -25.02 36.19 -19.78
N MET A 25 -25.80 35.24 -19.24
CA MET A 25 -27.29 35.28 -19.36
C MET A 25 -27.88 36.51 -18.69
N ASN A 26 -27.40 36.89 -17.51
CA ASN A 26 -27.85 38.10 -16.82
C ASN A 26 -27.60 39.36 -17.63
N LEU A 27 -26.38 39.49 -18.23
CA LEU A 27 -26.05 40.61 -19.08
C LEU A 27 -26.96 40.69 -20.31
N LEU A 28 -27.25 39.56 -20.95
CA LEU A 28 -28.18 39.50 -22.09
C LEU A 28 -29.62 39.89 -21.69
N LEU A 29 -30.11 39.34 -20.56
CA LEU A 29 -31.43 39.66 -20.05
C LEU A 29 -31.56 41.13 -19.64
N CYS A 30 -30.55 41.68 -18.96
CA CYS A 30 -30.54 43.10 -18.60
C CYS A 30 -30.51 44.00 -19.85
N SER A 31 -29.64 43.70 -20.82
CA SER A 31 -29.55 44.47 -22.06
C SER A 31 -30.88 44.42 -22.86
N SER A 32 -31.46 43.24 -23.01
CA SER A 32 -32.74 43.06 -23.70
C SER A 32 -33.88 43.71 -22.93
N GLY A 33 -33.94 43.58 -21.60
CA GLY A 33 -34.99 44.18 -20.77
C GLY A 33 -34.96 45.70 -20.82
N VAL A 34 -33.78 46.30 -20.74
CA VAL A 34 -33.62 47.77 -20.86
C VAL A 34 -34.06 48.24 -22.25
N TYR A 35 -33.61 47.57 -23.32
CA TYR A 35 -33.99 47.90 -24.70
C TYR A 35 -35.50 47.87 -24.90
N TYR A 36 -36.23 46.86 -24.41
CA TYR A 36 -37.70 46.82 -24.55
C TYR A 36 -38.40 47.83 -23.67
N MET A 37 -37.90 48.15 -22.47
CA MET A 37 -38.48 49.19 -21.60
C MET A 37 -38.34 50.59 -22.23
N ASP A 38 -37.17 50.90 -22.83
CA ASP A 38 -36.91 52.12 -23.52
C ASP A 38 -37.91 52.27 -24.73
N LYS A 39 -38.03 51.18 -25.52
CA LYS A 39 -38.94 51.14 -26.66
C LYS A 39 -40.43 51.36 -26.29
N ILE A 40 -40.83 50.78 -25.13
CA ILE A 40 -42.21 51.00 -24.59
C ILE A 40 -42.35 52.44 -24.11
N ALA A 41 -41.36 53.03 -23.45
CA ALA A 41 -41.39 54.42 -23.02
C ALA A 41 -41.50 55.37 -24.21
N ASP A 42 -40.71 55.15 -25.27
CA ASP A 42 -40.79 55.93 -26.51
C ASP A 42 -42.14 55.82 -27.18
N ALA A 43 -42.73 54.61 -27.23
CA ALA A 43 -44.09 54.44 -27.81
C ALA A 43 -45.19 55.12 -27.01
N LEU A 44 -45.11 55.12 -25.66
CA LEU A 44 -46.04 55.81 -24.80
C LEU A 44 -45.89 57.31 -24.88
N GLN A 45 -44.69 57.86 -25.02
CA GLN A 45 -44.47 59.31 -25.27
C GLN A 45 -44.96 59.72 -26.62
N GLY A 46 -44.82 58.89 -27.66
CA GLY A 46 -45.33 59.17 -29.00
C GLY A 46 -46.85 59.16 -29.12
N SER A 47 -47.55 58.39 -28.25
CA SER A 47 -49.02 58.29 -28.26
C SER A 47 -49.73 59.50 -27.61
N GLY A 48 -48.97 60.27 -26.79
CA GLY A 48 -49.57 61.44 -26.07
C GLY A 48 -49.63 62.72 -26.89
N ASN A 49 -49.10 62.73 -28.08
CA ASN A 49 -48.95 63.98 -28.88
C ASN A 49 -50.00 64.18 -29.96
N VAL A 50 -51.09 63.45 -29.92
CA VAL A 50 -52.18 63.64 -30.89
C VAL A 50 -53.32 64.43 -30.23
N ILE A 51 -53.44 65.71 -30.57
CA ILE A 51 -54.55 66.53 -30.17
C ILE A 51 -55.58 66.54 -31.32
N LEU A 52 -56.81 66.15 -31.00
CA LEU A 52 -57.96 66.30 -31.93
C LEU A 52 -58.51 67.72 -31.79
N ASN A 53 -58.46 68.52 -32.87
CA ASN A 53 -59.07 69.81 -32.91
C ASN A 53 -60.63 69.68 -32.97
N GLU A 54 -61.32 70.72 -32.57
CA GLU A 54 -62.84 70.76 -32.56
C GLU A 54 -63.48 70.36 -33.91
N GLU A 55 -62.69 70.32 -34.98
CA GLU A 55 -63.14 69.87 -36.33
C GLU A 55 -62.79 68.42 -36.64
N GLY A 56 -62.31 67.65 -35.66
CA GLY A 56 -61.99 66.20 -35.83
C GLY A 56 -60.76 65.92 -36.65
N THR A 57 -59.86 66.85 -36.91
CA THR A 57 -58.61 66.72 -37.61
C THR A 57 -57.47 66.59 -36.59
N ALA A 58 -56.64 65.52 -36.71
CA ALA A 58 -55.50 65.31 -35.88
C ALA A 58 -54.36 66.29 -36.30
N SER A 59 -53.97 67.23 -35.44
CA SER A 59 -52.83 68.10 -35.65
C SER A 59 -51.66 67.66 -34.69
N PHE A 60 -50.43 67.67 -35.22
CA PHE A 60 -49.23 67.40 -34.50
C PHE A 60 -48.65 68.75 -34.02
N ASP A 61 -48.62 68.97 -32.70
CA ASP A 61 -47.99 70.18 -32.15
C ASP A 61 -46.55 69.84 -31.65
N PRO A 62 -45.50 70.28 -32.33
CA PRO A 62 -44.13 70.00 -31.95
C PRO A 62 -43.64 70.69 -30.67
N GLN A 63 -44.44 71.66 -30.11
CA GLN A 63 -44.05 72.41 -28.92
C GLN A 63 -44.49 71.72 -27.58
N LEU A 64 -45.35 70.71 -27.68
CA LEU A 64 -45.77 69.89 -26.50
C LEU A 64 -44.91 68.72 -26.16
N ILE A 65 -43.68 68.61 -26.72
CA ILE A 65 -42.71 67.60 -26.36
C ILE A 65 -41.97 68.07 -25.11
N ALA A 66 -42.64 68.19 -23.99
CA ALA A 66 -41.98 68.15 -22.69
C ALA A 66 -41.85 66.69 -22.33
N PRO A 67 -40.61 66.20 -22.07
CA PRO A 67 -40.44 64.84 -21.56
C PRO A 67 -41.30 64.73 -20.32
N ASN A 68 -42.13 63.69 -20.27
CA ASN A 68 -42.99 63.46 -19.11
C ASN A 68 -42.04 62.92 -17.99
N GLU A 69 -41.50 63.83 -17.16
CA GLU A 69 -40.53 63.58 -16.13
C GLU A 69 -40.97 62.44 -15.18
N GLU A 70 -42.28 62.33 -14.89
CA GLU A 70 -42.86 61.28 -14.08
C GLU A 70 -42.74 59.93 -14.75
N LEU A 71 -42.94 59.79 -16.06
CA LEU A 71 -42.80 58.53 -16.79
C LEU A 71 -41.35 58.09 -16.83
N THR A 72 -40.40 59.00 -17.05
CA THR A 72 -38.97 58.74 -17.09
C THR A 72 -38.48 58.23 -15.72
N ILE A 73 -38.94 58.89 -14.64
CA ILE A 73 -38.56 58.44 -13.25
C ILE A 73 -39.11 57.03 -12.94
N VAL A 74 -40.35 56.73 -13.41
CA VAL A 74 -40.96 55.40 -13.20
C VAL A 74 -40.19 54.31 -13.99
N VAL A 75 -39.78 54.55 -15.23
CA VAL A 75 -39.09 53.66 -16.10
C VAL A 75 -37.65 53.41 -15.54
N ASP A 76 -36.93 54.47 -15.16
CA ASP A 76 -35.60 54.37 -14.56
C ASP A 76 -35.64 53.58 -13.23
N GLY A 77 -36.63 53.83 -12.39
CA GLY A 77 -36.87 53.12 -11.16
C GLY A 77 -37.20 51.62 -11.38
N ALA A 78 -37.94 51.30 -12.47
CA ALA A 78 -38.25 49.92 -12.85
C ALA A 78 -37.02 49.20 -13.40
N GLN A 79 -36.24 49.87 -14.26
CA GLN A 79 -34.95 49.34 -14.76
C GLN A 79 -33.97 49.05 -13.64
N GLY A 80 -33.85 49.99 -12.68
CA GLY A 80 -32.96 49.80 -11.50
C GLY A 80 -33.38 48.60 -10.67
N ARG A 81 -34.66 48.42 -10.38
CA ARG A 81 -35.19 47.26 -9.64
C ARG A 81 -35.02 45.98 -10.44
N PHE A 82 -35.21 45.95 -11.72
CA PHE A 82 -35.04 44.81 -12.60
C PHE A 82 -33.57 44.34 -12.58
N ARG A 83 -32.61 45.26 -12.73
CA ARG A 83 -31.17 44.97 -12.65
C ARG A 83 -30.80 44.37 -11.31
N THR A 84 -31.20 44.99 -10.20
CA THR A 84 -30.85 44.51 -8.86
C THR A 84 -31.44 43.12 -8.57
N THR A 85 -32.73 42.90 -8.94
CA THR A 85 -33.39 41.60 -8.78
C THR A 85 -32.70 40.51 -9.59
N ASN A 86 -32.31 40.77 -10.84
CA ASN A 86 -31.59 39.81 -11.68
C ASN A 86 -30.22 39.45 -11.10
N TRP A 87 -29.49 40.40 -10.47
CA TRP A 87 -28.25 40.11 -9.80
C TRP A 87 -28.42 39.22 -8.56
N TYR A 88 -29.48 39.45 -7.75
CA TYR A 88 -29.80 38.57 -6.62
C TYR A 88 -30.16 37.16 -7.09
N ILE A 89 -30.98 37.02 -8.13
CA ILE A 89 -31.32 35.72 -8.71
C ILE A 89 -30.06 35.00 -9.23
N THR A 90 -29.20 35.71 -9.96
CA THR A 90 -27.93 35.15 -10.49
C THR A 90 -27.03 34.65 -9.35
N ALA A 91 -26.88 35.45 -8.30
CA ALA A 91 -26.08 35.05 -7.13
C ALA A 91 -26.68 33.82 -6.43
N ALA A 92 -28.00 33.79 -6.22
CA ALA A 92 -28.69 32.67 -5.59
C ALA A 92 -28.56 31.38 -6.41
N VAL A 93 -28.77 31.44 -7.73
CA VAL A 93 -28.66 30.29 -8.64
C VAL A 93 -27.23 29.76 -8.67
N THR A 94 -26.22 30.66 -8.73
CA THR A 94 -24.80 30.24 -8.73
C THR A 94 -24.42 29.55 -7.43
N LEU A 95 -24.89 30.08 -6.29
CA LEU A 95 -24.59 29.49 -4.98
C LEU A 95 -25.28 28.12 -4.82
N LEU A 96 -26.55 28.02 -5.19
CA LEU A 96 -27.30 26.76 -5.14
C LEU A 96 -26.68 25.68 -6.05
N SER A 97 -26.29 26.08 -7.26
CA SER A 97 -25.60 25.21 -8.20
C SER A 97 -24.23 24.71 -7.67
N GLY A 98 -23.52 25.58 -6.95
CA GLY A 98 -22.26 25.21 -6.28
C GLY A 98 -22.44 24.13 -5.21
N ILE A 99 -23.47 24.30 -4.37
CA ILE A 99 -23.84 23.33 -3.34
C ILE A 99 -24.20 21.98 -4.00
N LEU A 100 -25.06 22.02 -5.00
CA LEU A 100 -25.50 20.82 -5.71
C LEU A 100 -24.30 20.10 -6.39
N ALA A 101 -23.46 20.86 -7.08
CA ALA A 101 -22.26 20.33 -7.73
C ALA A 101 -21.30 19.65 -6.72
N TYR A 102 -21.16 20.20 -5.52
CA TYR A 102 -20.35 19.60 -4.46
C TYR A 102 -20.89 18.23 -4.03
N PHE A 103 -22.19 18.12 -3.78
CA PHE A 103 -22.82 16.86 -3.38
C PHE A 103 -22.79 15.81 -4.49
N VAL A 104 -23.11 16.19 -5.72
CA VAL A 104 -23.10 15.29 -6.89
C VAL A 104 -21.70 14.79 -7.17
N SER A 105 -20.70 15.68 -7.18
CA SER A 105 -19.28 15.30 -7.37
C SER A 105 -18.78 14.36 -6.27
N GLY A 106 -19.15 14.63 -5.00
CA GLY A 106 -18.80 13.77 -3.88
C GLY A 106 -19.36 12.36 -4.02
N ARG A 107 -20.63 12.25 -4.41
CA ARG A 107 -21.29 10.95 -4.63
C ARG A 107 -20.73 10.20 -5.84
N ALA A 108 -20.49 10.90 -6.95
CA ALA A 108 -19.94 10.31 -8.18
C ALA A 108 -18.50 9.78 -7.99
N LEU A 109 -17.70 10.39 -7.11
CA LEU A 109 -16.32 9.97 -6.83
C LEU A 109 -16.19 8.92 -5.71
N LYS A 110 -17.27 8.59 -5.01
CA LYS A 110 -17.25 7.60 -3.92
C LYS A 110 -16.78 6.20 -4.39
N PRO A 111 -17.25 5.64 -5.52
CA PRO A 111 -16.78 4.34 -6.01
C PRO A 111 -15.30 4.32 -6.32
N LEU A 112 -14.76 5.38 -6.90
CA LEU A 112 -13.34 5.50 -7.23
C LEU A 112 -12.47 5.51 -5.95
N ARG A 113 -12.91 6.20 -4.90
CA ARG A 113 -12.19 6.20 -3.61
C ARG A 113 -12.24 4.82 -2.96
N SER A 114 -13.40 4.15 -2.99
CA SER A 114 -13.53 2.78 -2.47
C SER A 114 -12.60 1.82 -3.22
N PHE A 115 -12.59 1.89 -4.56
CA PHE A 115 -11.69 1.10 -5.39
C PHE A 115 -10.22 1.35 -5.04
N ALA A 116 -9.79 2.61 -4.96
CA ALA A 116 -8.41 2.97 -4.61
C ALA A 116 -8.02 2.42 -3.24
N SER A 117 -8.91 2.51 -2.24
CA SER A 117 -8.68 1.95 -0.91
C SER A 117 -8.61 0.41 -0.90
N GLN A 118 -9.38 -0.27 -1.75
CA GLN A 118 -9.31 -1.73 -1.88
C GLN A 118 -8.00 -2.15 -2.55
N VAL A 119 -7.58 -1.45 -3.61
CA VAL A 119 -6.30 -1.69 -4.29
C VAL A 119 -5.11 -1.49 -3.35
N GLU A 120 -5.15 -0.47 -2.50
CA GLU A 120 -4.07 -0.20 -1.52
C GLU A 120 -3.89 -1.32 -0.49
N LYS A 121 -4.96 -2.08 -0.21
CA LYS A 121 -4.94 -3.24 0.71
C LYS A 121 -4.44 -4.52 0.05
N VAL A 122 -4.21 -4.54 -1.27
CA VAL A 122 -3.70 -5.72 -1.97
C VAL A 122 -2.25 -5.93 -1.59
N GLN A 123 -1.96 -7.09 -1.00
CA GLN A 123 -0.63 -7.56 -0.64
C GLN A 123 -0.42 -8.97 -1.20
N LEU A 124 0.82 -9.40 -1.34
CA LEU A 124 1.15 -10.74 -1.85
C LEU A 124 0.55 -11.87 -1.02
N ASN A 125 0.38 -11.66 0.28
CA ASN A 125 -0.17 -12.64 1.22
C ASN A 125 -1.70 -12.77 1.15
N ASN A 126 -2.43 -11.78 0.64
CA ASN A 126 -3.90 -11.78 0.55
C ASN A 126 -4.45 -11.84 -0.88
N LEU A 127 -3.58 -12.05 -1.90
CA LEU A 127 -3.97 -12.09 -3.32
C LEU A 127 -5.06 -13.14 -3.62
N ALA A 128 -5.05 -14.27 -2.89
CA ALA A 128 -6.01 -15.36 -3.12
C ALA A 128 -7.42 -15.02 -2.63
N ASP A 129 -7.51 -14.29 -1.52
CA ASP A 129 -8.77 -13.98 -0.83
C ASP A 129 -9.30 -12.59 -1.19
N MET A 130 -8.45 -11.75 -1.78
CA MET A 130 -8.81 -10.38 -2.13
C MET A 130 -9.60 -10.32 -3.42
N LYS A 131 -10.83 -9.83 -3.32
CA LYS A 131 -11.71 -9.58 -4.46
C LYS A 131 -12.26 -8.16 -4.37
N ILE A 132 -12.06 -7.39 -5.44
CA ILE A 132 -12.64 -6.06 -5.55
C ILE A 132 -14.11 -6.21 -5.86
N ASP A 133 -14.94 -5.44 -5.16
CA ASP A 133 -16.38 -5.44 -5.34
C ASP A 133 -16.76 -5.09 -6.79
N GLU A 134 -17.57 -5.96 -7.41
CA GLU A 134 -18.12 -5.77 -8.75
C GLU A 134 -19.54 -5.18 -8.75
N ASP A 135 -20.17 -5.05 -7.56
CA ASP A 135 -21.49 -4.42 -7.44
C ASP A 135 -21.36 -2.90 -7.32
N VAL A 136 -20.82 -2.33 -8.38
CA VAL A 136 -20.55 -0.90 -8.55
C VAL A 136 -21.25 -0.37 -9.79
N LEU A 137 -21.21 0.96 -10.00
CA LEU A 137 -21.74 1.60 -11.21
C LEU A 137 -21.22 0.90 -12.48
N PRO A 138 -22.06 0.77 -13.54
CA PRO A 138 -21.73 0.05 -14.79
C PRO A 138 -20.38 0.45 -15.38
N GLU A 139 -20.02 1.73 -15.29
CA GLU A 139 -18.77 2.29 -15.82
C GLU A 139 -17.53 1.73 -15.09
N PHE A 140 -17.66 1.41 -13.81
CA PHE A 140 -16.58 0.86 -12.98
C PHE A 140 -16.56 -0.67 -12.96
N LYS A 141 -17.64 -1.34 -13.34
CA LYS A 141 -17.77 -2.80 -13.30
C LYS A 141 -16.74 -3.51 -14.19
N GLN A 142 -16.52 -2.98 -15.40
CA GLN A 142 -15.51 -3.52 -16.30
C GLN A 142 -14.09 -3.37 -15.73
N PHE A 143 -13.81 -2.25 -15.05
CA PHE A 143 -12.53 -1.98 -14.43
C PHE A 143 -12.28 -2.93 -13.24
N SER A 144 -13.27 -3.10 -12.34
CA SER A 144 -13.20 -4.05 -11.23
C SER A 144 -12.98 -5.49 -11.72
N ARG A 145 -13.68 -5.91 -12.77
CA ARG A 145 -13.49 -7.22 -13.40
C ARG A 145 -12.08 -7.41 -13.97
N SER A 146 -11.60 -6.46 -14.75
CA SER A 146 -10.25 -6.53 -15.31
C SER A 146 -9.18 -6.61 -14.24
N PHE A 147 -9.37 -5.88 -13.13
CA PHE A 147 -8.46 -5.91 -12.00
C PHE A 147 -8.52 -7.26 -11.26
N ASN A 148 -9.72 -7.80 -11.00
CA ASN A 148 -9.89 -9.13 -10.42
C ASN A 148 -9.24 -10.23 -11.26
N GLN A 149 -9.39 -10.17 -12.61
CA GLN A 149 -8.71 -11.08 -13.53
C GLN A 149 -7.19 -10.95 -13.47
N MET A 150 -6.66 -9.73 -13.29
CA MET A 150 -5.23 -9.51 -13.11
C MET A 150 -4.75 -10.12 -11.79
N LEU A 151 -5.48 -9.93 -10.68
CA LEU A 151 -5.17 -10.54 -9.39
C LEU A 151 -5.16 -12.07 -9.49
N GLU A 152 -6.16 -12.67 -10.15
CA GLU A 152 -6.24 -14.10 -10.37
C GLU A 152 -5.05 -14.63 -11.19
N ARG A 153 -4.67 -13.95 -12.28
CA ARG A 153 -3.48 -14.30 -13.07
C ARG A 153 -2.19 -14.22 -12.28
N LEU A 154 -2.04 -13.18 -11.43
CA LEU A 154 -0.89 -13.04 -10.53
C LEU A 154 -0.86 -14.16 -9.51
N ASN A 155 -1.98 -14.47 -8.86
CA ASN A 155 -2.07 -15.58 -7.91
C ASN A 155 -1.71 -16.92 -8.55
N ASN A 156 -2.24 -17.20 -9.76
CA ASN A 156 -1.94 -18.42 -10.50
C ASN A 156 -0.46 -18.49 -10.92
N ALA A 157 0.15 -17.36 -11.32
CA ALA A 157 1.57 -17.31 -11.67
C ALA A 157 2.45 -17.60 -10.43
N PHE A 158 2.13 -17.02 -9.29
CA PHE A 158 2.84 -17.31 -8.04
C PHE A 158 2.63 -18.74 -7.54
N ALA A 159 1.42 -19.31 -7.71
CA ALA A 159 1.15 -20.70 -7.39
C ALA A 159 1.96 -21.65 -8.29
N ALA A 160 2.01 -21.39 -9.58
CA ALA A 160 2.83 -22.16 -10.54
C ALA A 160 4.33 -22.06 -10.24
N GLN A 161 4.82 -20.86 -9.89
CA GLN A 161 6.21 -20.65 -9.53
C GLN A 161 6.59 -21.43 -8.25
N ARG A 162 5.73 -21.41 -7.23
CA ARG A 162 5.92 -22.19 -6.00
C ARG A 162 5.92 -23.69 -6.29
N GLN A 163 4.96 -24.18 -7.06
CA GLN A 163 4.89 -25.59 -7.44
C GLN A 163 6.13 -26.02 -8.23
N PHE A 164 6.60 -25.19 -9.17
CA PHE A 164 7.84 -25.44 -9.90
C PHE A 164 9.04 -25.54 -8.95
N ALA A 165 9.20 -24.60 -8.00
CA ALA A 165 10.29 -24.63 -7.02
C ALA A 165 10.20 -25.89 -6.15
N GLY A 166 8.99 -26.27 -5.69
CA GLY A 166 8.75 -27.48 -4.92
C GLY A 166 9.13 -28.76 -5.70
N ASN A 167 8.67 -28.89 -6.94
CA ASN A 167 8.97 -30.04 -7.79
C ASN A 167 10.49 -30.12 -8.08
N ALA A 168 11.12 -29.00 -8.46
CA ALA A 168 12.56 -28.94 -8.72
C ALA A 168 13.39 -29.36 -7.48
N ALA A 169 12.97 -28.91 -6.29
CA ALA A 169 13.65 -29.27 -5.07
C ALA A 169 13.48 -30.76 -4.72
N HIS A 170 12.33 -31.38 -4.98
CA HIS A 170 12.14 -32.82 -4.83
C HIS A 170 13.02 -33.61 -5.80
N GLU A 171 13.08 -33.20 -7.09
CA GLU A 171 13.91 -33.86 -8.10
C GLU A 171 15.42 -33.69 -7.86
N LEU A 172 15.84 -32.63 -7.19
CA LEU A 172 17.24 -32.40 -6.80
C LEU A 172 17.65 -33.14 -5.52
N ARG A 173 16.73 -33.46 -4.62
CA ARG A 173 17.04 -34.19 -3.36
C ARG A 173 17.62 -35.58 -3.63
N THR A 174 17.04 -36.33 -4.57
CA THR A 174 17.41 -37.69 -4.88
C THR A 174 18.86 -37.80 -5.39
N PRO A 175 19.31 -37.05 -6.42
CA PRO A 175 20.70 -37.12 -6.89
C PRO A 175 21.71 -36.62 -5.81
N LEU A 176 21.32 -35.64 -4.98
CA LEU A 176 22.20 -35.21 -3.90
C LEU A 176 22.35 -36.25 -2.80
N ALA A 177 21.26 -36.92 -2.41
CA ALA A 177 21.35 -38.05 -1.45
C ALA A 177 22.22 -39.18 -1.99
N LEU A 178 22.13 -39.48 -3.31
CA LEU A 178 22.98 -40.46 -3.95
C LEU A 178 24.46 -40.04 -3.94
N MET A 179 24.77 -38.77 -4.25
CA MET A 179 26.14 -38.25 -4.16
C MET A 179 26.69 -38.29 -2.74
N GLN A 180 25.91 -37.97 -1.73
CA GLN A 180 26.30 -38.11 -0.32
C GLN A 180 26.62 -39.55 0.04
N ALA A 181 25.74 -40.50 -0.32
CA ALA A 181 25.95 -41.91 -0.07
C ALA A 181 27.23 -42.47 -0.77
N GLN A 182 27.50 -42.03 -2.01
CA GLN A 182 28.70 -42.40 -2.74
C GLN A 182 29.96 -41.84 -2.09
N LEU A 183 29.96 -40.60 -1.61
CA LEU A 183 31.08 -39.99 -0.89
C LEU A 183 31.35 -40.71 0.45
N GLU A 184 30.30 -41.09 1.18
CA GLU A 184 30.38 -41.85 2.42
C GLU A 184 30.95 -43.25 2.17
N LEU A 185 30.45 -43.97 1.16
CA LEU A 185 30.91 -45.30 0.78
C LEU A 185 32.37 -45.26 0.37
N PHE A 186 32.76 -44.32 -0.50
CA PHE A 186 34.15 -44.15 -0.92
C PHE A 186 35.10 -43.90 0.26
N SER A 187 34.68 -43.03 1.21
CA SER A 187 35.48 -42.75 2.42
C SER A 187 35.60 -43.96 3.33
N ALA A 188 34.57 -44.81 3.43
CA ALA A 188 34.58 -46.02 4.22
C ALA A 188 35.45 -47.13 3.60
N GLU A 189 35.42 -47.27 2.26
CA GLU A 189 36.18 -48.28 1.53
C GLU A 189 37.66 -47.90 1.40
N HIS A 190 38.00 -46.61 1.48
CA HIS A 190 39.37 -46.11 1.30
C HIS A 190 39.84 -45.28 2.50
N PRO A 191 40.03 -45.88 3.68
CA PRO A 191 40.41 -45.13 4.89
C PRO A 191 41.83 -44.54 4.83
N ALA A 192 42.70 -45.02 3.92
CA ALA A 192 44.11 -44.59 3.76
C ALA A 192 44.30 -43.82 2.43
N VAL A 193 43.54 -42.75 2.20
CA VAL A 193 43.76 -41.85 1.06
C VAL A 193 44.87 -40.84 1.35
N LEU A 194 45.49 -40.30 0.29
CA LEU A 194 46.41 -39.18 0.39
C LEU A 194 45.75 -37.97 1.04
N PRO A 195 46.47 -37.16 1.84
CA PRO A 195 45.91 -35.99 2.51
C PRO A 195 45.19 -35.04 1.56
N GLU A 196 45.70 -34.78 0.37
CA GLU A 196 45.09 -33.94 -0.67
C GLU A 196 43.73 -34.51 -1.16
N THR A 197 43.62 -35.84 -1.28
CA THR A 197 42.39 -36.52 -1.66
C THR A 197 41.37 -36.43 -0.52
N ALA A 198 41.79 -36.58 0.72
CA ALA A 198 40.93 -36.45 1.89
C ALA A 198 40.37 -35.02 2.02
N GLU A 199 41.20 -34.01 1.79
CA GLU A 199 40.75 -32.59 1.78
C GLU A 199 39.75 -32.33 0.65
N PHE A 200 40.00 -32.85 -0.56
CA PHE A 200 39.08 -32.73 -1.68
C PHE A 200 37.73 -33.41 -1.42
N LEU A 201 37.72 -34.61 -0.85
CA LEU A 201 36.50 -35.31 -0.46
C LEU A 201 35.73 -34.57 0.63
N ALA A 202 36.40 -34.00 1.62
CA ALA A 202 35.78 -33.19 2.66
C ALA A 202 35.11 -31.95 2.06
N LEU A 203 35.75 -31.28 1.09
CA LEU A 203 35.19 -30.15 0.37
C LEU A 203 33.96 -30.56 -0.43
N LEU A 204 33.97 -31.67 -1.16
CA LEU A 204 32.82 -32.17 -1.91
C LEU A 204 31.65 -32.49 -0.99
N ARG A 205 31.91 -33.11 0.16
CA ARG A 205 30.91 -33.43 1.17
C ARG A 205 30.25 -32.15 1.70
N GLU A 206 31.06 -31.16 2.08
CA GLU A 206 30.56 -29.85 2.53
C GLU A 206 29.66 -29.18 1.49
N GLN A 207 30.07 -29.19 0.21
CA GLN A 207 29.25 -28.57 -0.87
C GLN A 207 27.93 -29.35 -1.09
N THR A 208 27.97 -30.67 -0.99
CA THR A 208 26.73 -31.50 -1.18
C THR A 208 25.78 -31.33 -0.01
N GLU A 209 26.26 -31.27 1.23
CA GLU A 209 25.46 -30.94 2.42
C GLU A 209 24.84 -29.56 2.30
N ARG A 210 25.61 -28.58 1.84
CA ARG A 210 25.12 -27.21 1.61
C ARG A 210 24.01 -27.16 0.57
N LEU A 211 24.14 -27.84 -0.58
CA LEU A 211 23.12 -27.93 -1.60
C LEU A 211 21.85 -28.61 -1.06
N THR A 212 22.01 -29.68 -0.29
CA THR A 212 20.90 -30.38 0.36
C THR A 212 20.10 -29.43 1.29
N GLN A 213 20.81 -28.64 2.09
CA GLN A 213 20.19 -27.68 2.98
C GLN A 213 19.46 -26.55 2.21
N MET A 214 20.03 -26.05 1.12
CA MET A 214 19.36 -25.07 0.25
C MET A 214 18.05 -25.61 -0.30
N ILE A 215 18.05 -26.84 -0.83
CA ILE A 215 16.87 -27.49 -1.38
C ILE A 215 15.81 -27.71 -0.32
N ARG A 216 16.22 -28.14 0.89
CA ARG A 216 15.29 -28.31 2.02
C ARG A 216 14.59 -26.98 2.37
N THR A 217 15.35 -25.90 2.48
CA THR A 217 14.78 -24.58 2.80
C THR A 217 13.85 -24.08 1.68
N LEU A 218 14.18 -24.31 0.40
CA LEU A 218 13.30 -23.97 -0.72
C LEU A 218 11.96 -24.74 -0.67
N LEU A 219 12.01 -26.02 -0.30
CA LEU A 219 10.78 -26.83 -0.10
C LEU A 219 9.94 -26.32 1.07
N GLU A 220 10.58 -25.98 2.18
CA GLU A 220 9.93 -25.38 3.33
C GLU A 220 9.18 -24.10 2.89
N MET A 221 9.86 -23.18 2.22
CA MET A 221 9.26 -21.94 1.71
C MET A 221 8.09 -22.20 0.74
N SER A 222 8.16 -23.22 -0.09
CA SER A 222 7.09 -23.60 -1.01
C SER A 222 5.80 -24.04 -0.28
N ASN A 223 5.93 -24.68 0.89
CA ASN A 223 4.84 -25.31 1.62
C ASN A 223 4.30 -24.48 2.80
N LEU A 224 4.91 -23.35 3.15
CA LEU A 224 4.56 -22.54 4.32
C LEU A 224 3.07 -22.19 4.42
N ARG A 225 2.41 -21.89 3.30
CA ARG A 225 0.99 -21.47 3.28
C ARG A 225 0.00 -22.57 3.61
N GLN A 226 0.41 -23.84 3.49
CA GLN A 226 -0.45 -25.00 3.78
C GLN A 226 -0.46 -25.37 5.27
N VAL A 227 0.44 -24.79 6.06
CA VAL A 227 0.56 -25.05 7.49
C VAL A 227 -0.56 -24.31 8.24
N ALA A 228 -1.30 -25.05 9.09
CA ALA A 228 -2.30 -24.46 9.97
C ALA A 228 -1.67 -23.49 10.97
N ARG A 229 -2.36 -22.41 11.31
CA ARG A 229 -1.88 -21.32 12.17
C ARG A 229 -2.91 -20.97 13.25
N ASN A 230 -3.41 -22.00 13.94
CA ASN A 230 -4.49 -21.89 14.92
C ASN A 230 -4.09 -22.43 16.31
N GLU A 231 -2.81 -22.62 16.56
CA GLU A 231 -2.28 -23.10 17.83
C GLU A 231 -1.99 -21.92 18.76
N GLN A 232 -2.24 -22.11 20.07
CA GLN A 232 -1.83 -21.15 21.10
C GLN A 232 -0.38 -21.45 21.48
N ILE A 233 0.49 -20.50 21.28
CA ILE A 233 1.95 -20.63 21.44
C ILE A 233 2.40 -19.73 22.58
N GLN A 234 3.13 -20.30 23.54
CA GLN A 234 3.85 -19.55 24.56
C GLN A 234 5.33 -19.47 24.16
N LEU A 235 5.88 -18.25 24.13
CA LEU A 235 7.21 -18.03 23.56
C LEU A 235 8.35 -18.36 24.49
N ALA A 236 8.23 -18.15 25.80
CA ALA A 236 9.34 -18.38 26.72
C ALA A 236 9.82 -19.85 26.70
N PRO A 237 8.97 -20.89 26.79
CA PRO A 237 9.42 -22.28 26.68
C PRO A 237 10.07 -22.60 25.32
N MET A 238 9.51 -22.06 24.25
CA MET A 238 10.05 -22.25 22.89
C MET A 238 11.45 -21.64 22.74
N ILE A 239 11.70 -20.46 23.30
CA ILE A 239 13.01 -19.80 23.28
C ILE A 239 14.04 -20.64 24.05
N GLU A 240 13.67 -21.23 25.20
CA GLU A 240 14.53 -22.12 25.96
C GLU A 240 14.89 -23.40 25.18
N GLU A 241 13.93 -23.98 24.45
CA GLU A 241 14.18 -25.11 23.55
C GLU A 241 15.17 -24.73 22.45
N ILE A 242 14.97 -23.58 21.80
CA ILE A 242 15.87 -23.05 20.77
C ILE A 242 17.28 -22.81 21.31
N PHE A 243 17.41 -22.31 22.53
CA PHE A 243 18.72 -22.12 23.16
C PHE A 243 19.43 -23.46 23.41
N THR A 244 18.67 -24.49 23.80
CA THR A 244 19.19 -25.85 23.95
C THR A 244 19.69 -26.40 22.62
N ASP A 245 18.97 -26.23 21.55
CA ASP A 245 19.35 -26.66 20.20
C ASP A 245 20.57 -25.89 19.66
N LEU A 246 20.73 -24.62 20.03
CA LEU A 246 21.84 -23.78 19.61
C LEU A 246 23.03 -23.82 20.54
N ALA A 247 22.96 -24.50 21.69
CA ALA A 247 24.05 -24.61 22.66
C ALA A 247 25.38 -25.08 22.05
N PRO A 248 25.42 -26.14 21.20
CA PRO A 248 26.68 -26.58 20.59
C PRO A 248 27.34 -25.52 19.69
N LEU A 249 26.52 -24.68 19.03
CA LEU A 249 27.00 -23.61 18.17
C LEU A 249 27.46 -22.40 19.00
N SER A 250 26.68 -22.01 20.02
CA SER A 250 27.00 -20.89 20.91
C SER A 250 28.27 -21.16 21.72
N ASP A 251 28.41 -22.37 22.27
CA ASP A 251 29.61 -22.79 23.00
C ASP A 251 30.86 -22.79 22.12
N LYS A 252 30.78 -23.35 20.91
CA LYS A 252 31.89 -23.35 19.95
C LYS A 252 32.34 -21.91 19.60
N ARG A 253 31.46 -20.93 19.67
CA ARG A 253 31.76 -19.53 19.36
C ARG A 253 32.01 -18.67 20.61
N GLY A 254 31.77 -19.20 21.78
CA GLY A 254 31.88 -18.48 23.05
C GLY A 254 30.82 -17.34 23.14
N VAL A 255 29.62 -17.56 22.61
CA VAL A 255 28.53 -16.58 22.61
C VAL A 255 27.51 -16.92 23.69
N THR A 256 27.16 -15.96 24.53
CA THR A 256 26.17 -16.14 25.60
C THR A 256 24.77 -15.88 25.11
N LEU A 257 23.82 -16.78 25.37
CA LEU A 257 22.40 -16.64 25.04
C LEU A 257 21.60 -16.20 26.28
N THR A 258 20.70 -15.23 26.14
CA THR A 258 19.82 -14.74 27.22
C THR A 258 18.42 -14.47 26.69
N ALA A 259 17.40 -14.88 27.48
CA ALA A 259 15.99 -14.60 27.19
C ALA A 259 15.40 -13.62 28.22
N GLU A 260 14.48 -12.79 27.77
CA GLU A 260 13.77 -11.82 28.65
C GLU A 260 12.32 -11.66 28.20
N GLY A 261 11.40 -11.73 29.17
CA GLY A 261 9.96 -11.58 28.93
C GLY A 261 9.31 -12.88 28.43
N ASP A 262 8.01 -12.79 28.20
CA ASP A 262 7.17 -13.86 27.68
C ASP A 262 5.98 -13.27 26.93
N GLY A 263 5.27 -14.10 26.17
CA GLY A 263 4.08 -13.72 25.45
C GLY A 263 3.41 -14.91 24.79
N PHE A 264 2.12 -14.69 24.46
CA PHE A 264 1.28 -15.68 23.78
C PHE A 264 0.85 -15.12 22.43
N LEU A 265 0.81 -15.99 21.43
CA LEU A 265 0.25 -15.68 20.12
C LEU A 265 -0.49 -16.88 19.56
N THR A 266 -1.44 -16.62 18.65
CA THR A 266 -2.07 -17.67 17.85
C THR A 266 -1.31 -17.81 16.52
N GLY A 267 -0.84 -19.01 16.21
CA GLY A 267 -0.02 -19.22 15.02
C GLY A 267 0.24 -20.69 14.72
N SER A 268 1.32 -20.96 14.00
CA SER A 268 1.89 -22.30 13.84
C SER A 268 3.12 -22.45 14.69
N ASP A 269 3.11 -23.39 15.63
CA ASP A 269 4.23 -23.66 16.52
C ASP A 269 5.53 -23.89 15.73
N ALA A 270 5.49 -24.79 14.74
CA ALA A 270 6.64 -25.11 13.90
C ALA A 270 7.21 -23.89 13.11
N LEU A 271 6.33 -22.99 12.63
CA LEU A 271 6.78 -21.81 11.88
C LEU A 271 7.37 -20.75 12.81
N ILE A 272 6.75 -20.50 13.96
CA ILE A 272 7.27 -19.53 14.95
C ILE A 272 8.59 -20.02 15.52
N TYR A 273 8.72 -21.32 15.85
CA TYR A 273 9.99 -21.92 16.21
C TYR A 273 11.06 -21.62 15.15
N ARG A 274 10.76 -21.89 13.89
CA ARG A 274 11.67 -21.67 12.75
C ARG A 274 12.08 -20.20 12.59
N LEU A 275 11.15 -19.27 12.80
CA LEU A 275 11.41 -17.84 12.77
C LEU A 275 12.44 -17.44 13.84
N ILE A 276 12.17 -17.82 15.10
CA ILE A 276 13.03 -17.45 16.23
C ILE A 276 14.39 -18.15 16.11
N PHE A 277 14.40 -19.42 15.72
CA PHE A 277 15.62 -20.19 15.49
C PHE A 277 16.52 -19.52 14.44
N ASN A 278 15.99 -19.16 13.27
CA ASN A 278 16.79 -18.52 12.22
C ASN A 278 17.34 -17.16 12.63
N LEU A 279 16.57 -16.34 13.36
CA LEU A 279 17.07 -15.07 13.89
C LEU A 279 18.19 -15.29 14.90
N THR A 280 18.00 -16.20 15.86
CA THR A 280 18.97 -16.48 16.93
C THR A 280 20.22 -17.15 16.37
N GLU A 281 20.07 -18.10 15.45
CA GLU A 281 21.20 -18.76 14.77
C GLU A 281 22.06 -17.74 14.00
N ASN A 282 21.44 -16.81 13.27
CA ASN A 282 22.17 -15.75 12.59
C ASN A 282 22.89 -14.84 13.58
N ALA A 283 22.24 -14.44 14.67
CA ALA A 283 22.84 -13.63 15.71
C ALA A 283 24.06 -14.31 16.37
N VAL A 284 24.06 -15.64 16.52
CA VAL A 284 25.21 -16.41 16.98
C VAL A 284 26.30 -16.53 15.90
N LYS A 285 25.92 -16.85 14.66
CA LYS A 285 26.85 -17.04 13.53
C LYS A 285 27.68 -15.80 13.20
N TYR A 286 27.03 -14.63 13.25
CA TYR A 286 27.66 -13.36 12.89
C TYR A 286 28.08 -12.53 14.11
N ASN A 287 28.16 -13.18 15.29
CA ASN A 287 28.68 -12.57 16.51
C ASN A 287 30.21 -12.58 16.56
N ARG A 288 30.71 -11.78 17.49
CA ARG A 288 32.14 -11.80 17.88
C ARG A 288 32.40 -12.87 18.94
N PRO A 289 33.61 -13.43 19.01
CA PRO A 289 33.98 -14.32 20.12
C PRO A 289 33.81 -13.60 21.48
N GLY A 290 33.16 -14.26 22.44
CA GLY A 290 32.83 -13.66 23.74
C GLY A 290 31.65 -12.71 23.73
N GLY A 291 30.90 -12.58 22.62
CA GLY A 291 29.72 -11.74 22.52
C GLY A 291 28.48 -12.36 23.15
N SER A 292 27.35 -11.68 22.98
CA SER A 292 26.06 -12.12 23.51
C SER A 292 24.94 -11.97 22.50
N VAL A 293 23.90 -12.80 22.66
CA VAL A 293 22.63 -12.69 21.97
C VAL A 293 21.52 -12.63 23.02
N ARG A 294 20.64 -11.65 22.87
CA ARG A 294 19.46 -11.50 23.73
C ARG A 294 18.20 -11.61 22.88
N VAL A 295 17.30 -12.50 23.29
CA VAL A 295 15.96 -12.63 22.75
C VAL A 295 14.99 -12.01 23.76
N SER A 296 14.29 -10.94 23.40
CA SER A 296 13.32 -10.29 24.27
C SER A 296 11.93 -10.31 23.66
N VAL A 297 10.93 -10.60 24.51
CA VAL A 297 9.53 -10.66 24.15
C VAL A 297 8.76 -9.63 24.97
N THR A 298 8.00 -8.78 24.29
CA THR A 298 7.12 -7.80 24.91
C THR A 298 5.73 -7.93 24.34
N GLN A 299 4.76 -8.23 25.19
CA GLN A 299 3.36 -8.33 24.78
C GLN A 299 2.62 -7.03 25.05
N ALA A 300 1.97 -6.49 24.02
CA ALA A 300 1.04 -5.36 24.09
C ALA A 300 -0.40 -5.86 23.79
N PRO A 301 -1.45 -5.07 24.02
CA PRO A 301 -2.84 -5.55 23.88
C PRO A 301 -3.21 -6.13 22.52
N GLU A 302 -2.63 -5.64 21.43
CA GLU A 302 -2.97 -6.03 20.05
C GLU A 302 -1.80 -6.67 19.30
N LYS A 303 -0.59 -6.60 19.86
CA LYS A 303 0.63 -7.08 19.19
C LYS A 303 1.67 -7.61 20.16
N LEU A 304 2.42 -8.57 19.67
CA LEU A 304 3.60 -9.11 20.31
C LEU A 304 4.85 -8.58 19.57
N LEU A 305 5.83 -8.11 20.31
CA LEU A 305 7.10 -7.64 19.81
C LEU A 305 8.21 -8.57 20.28
N LEU A 306 8.83 -9.26 19.33
CA LEU A 306 10.02 -10.10 19.52
C LEU A 306 11.23 -9.32 19.00
N ARG A 307 12.26 -9.19 19.82
CA ARG A 307 13.55 -8.61 19.42
C ARG A 307 14.68 -9.62 19.64
N VAL A 308 15.52 -9.77 18.63
CA VAL A 308 16.77 -10.50 18.74
C VAL A 308 17.90 -9.50 18.58
N SER A 309 18.67 -9.33 19.65
CA SER A 309 19.79 -8.37 19.74
C SER A 309 21.09 -9.13 19.85
N ASP A 310 22.08 -8.80 19.03
CA ASP A 310 23.42 -9.36 19.08
C ASP A 310 24.48 -8.27 19.27
N THR A 311 25.69 -8.68 19.71
CA THR A 311 26.87 -7.82 19.82
C THR A 311 27.87 -8.08 18.69
N GLY A 312 27.39 -8.46 17.51
CA GLY A 312 28.17 -8.88 16.36
C GLY A 312 28.76 -7.73 15.54
N TYR A 313 28.95 -8.00 14.24
CA TYR A 313 29.62 -7.07 13.33
C TYR A 313 28.69 -5.99 12.75
N GLY A 314 27.39 -6.09 12.98
CA GLY A 314 26.41 -5.19 12.42
C GLY A 314 26.11 -5.41 10.92
N ILE A 315 25.11 -4.66 10.42
CA ILE A 315 24.65 -4.70 9.04
C ILE A 315 24.73 -3.28 8.48
N PRO A 316 25.52 -3.01 7.44
CA PRO A 316 25.60 -1.71 6.79
C PRO A 316 24.22 -1.23 6.32
N GLY A 317 23.94 0.06 6.46
CA GLY A 317 22.61 0.63 6.20
C GLY A 317 22.07 0.36 4.78
N GLU A 318 22.95 0.29 3.78
CA GLU A 318 22.60 -0.02 2.39
C GLU A 318 22.06 -1.43 2.19
N TYR A 319 22.35 -2.38 3.09
CA TYR A 319 21.93 -3.78 2.99
C TYR A 319 20.74 -4.14 3.89
N GLN A 320 20.35 -3.29 4.86
CA GLN A 320 19.34 -3.60 5.87
C GLN A 320 17.96 -4.00 5.30
N GLN A 321 17.60 -3.47 4.13
CA GLN A 321 16.39 -3.89 3.42
C GLN A 321 16.60 -5.16 2.58
N SER A 322 17.80 -5.35 2.06
CA SER A 322 18.12 -6.44 1.13
C SER A 322 18.40 -7.77 1.84
N ILE A 323 18.73 -7.77 3.13
CA ILE A 323 19.04 -8.99 3.89
C ILE A 323 17.89 -10.00 3.97
N PHE A 324 16.65 -9.53 3.78
CA PHE A 324 15.45 -10.38 3.76
C PHE A 324 15.15 -10.96 2.37
N GLN A 325 15.93 -10.60 1.34
CA GLN A 325 15.75 -11.17 0.00
C GLN A 325 16.37 -12.57 -0.06
N PRO A 326 15.75 -13.54 -0.77
CA PRO A 326 16.30 -14.87 -0.97
C PRO A 326 17.69 -14.80 -1.61
N PHE A 327 18.61 -15.63 -1.12
CA PHE A 327 20.01 -15.77 -1.58
C PHE A 327 20.89 -14.52 -1.39
N PHE A 328 20.38 -13.48 -0.72
CA PHE A 328 21.15 -12.28 -0.45
C PHE A 328 22.23 -12.54 0.63
N ARG A 329 23.42 -11.99 0.42
CA ARG A 329 24.58 -12.09 1.34
C ARG A 329 25.46 -10.86 1.15
N ILE A 330 25.85 -10.22 2.27
CA ILE A 330 26.70 -9.02 2.27
C ILE A 330 28.11 -9.35 1.74
N ASP A 331 28.70 -10.46 2.17
CA ASP A 331 30.06 -10.86 1.77
C ASP A 331 30.10 -12.35 1.36
N LYS A 332 30.43 -12.60 0.09
CA LYS A 332 30.53 -13.95 -0.46
C LYS A 332 31.80 -14.70 0.01
N SER A 333 32.82 -14.00 0.50
CA SER A 333 34.10 -14.59 0.92
C SER A 333 34.08 -15.05 2.37
N ARG A 334 33.64 -14.21 3.31
CA ARG A 334 33.50 -14.59 4.74
C ARG A 334 32.38 -15.61 4.96
N SER A 335 31.43 -15.63 4.10
CA SER A 335 30.29 -16.53 4.23
C SER A 335 30.58 -17.98 3.82
N ARG A 336 31.75 -18.32 3.27
CA ARG A 336 32.21 -19.71 3.14
C ARG A 336 32.57 -20.33 4.51
N GLU A 337 33.10 -19.52 5.41
CA GLU A 337 33.50 -19.94 6.76
C GLU A 337 32.30 -20.18 7.70
N TYR A 338 31.21 -19.41 7.51
CA TYR A 338 30.04 -19.46 8.40
C TYR A 338 28.89 -20.34 7.89
N GLY A 339 28.97 -20.87 6.66
CA GLY A 339 27.93 -21.71 6.05
C GLY A 339 26.58 -21.02 5.95
N GLY A 340 25.82 -21.29 4.93
CA GLY A 340 24.46 -20.75 4.82
C GLY A 340 24.11 -20.32 3.38
N ALA A 341 22.85 -20.57 3.00
CA ALA A 341 22.34 -20.35 1.65
C ALA A 341 21.85 -18.92 1.39
N GLY A 342 21.78 -18.05 2.42
CA GLY A 342 21.14 -16.76 2.34
C GLY A 342 19.60 -16.86 2.28
N LEU A 343 19.04 -17.94 2.84
CA LEU A 343 17.59 -18.19 2.85
C LEU A 343 16.96 -18.04 4.24
N GLY A 344 17.75 -17.99 5.32
CA GLY A 344 17.23 -17.94 6.69
C GLY A 344 16.40 -16.69 6.98
N LEU A 345 16.92 -15.50 6.63
CA LEU A 345 16.20 -14.25 6.86
C LEU A 345 15.02 -14.04 5.89
N SER A 346 15.10 -14.56 4.66
CA SER A 346 13.94 -14.56 3.77
C SER A 346 12.81 -15.47 4.26
N LEU A 347 13.17 -16.61 4.90
CA LEU A 347 12.20 -17.46 5.57
C LEU A 347 11.57 -16.75 6.78
N VAL A 348 12.34 -16.00 7.58
CA VAL A 348 11.83 -15.16 8.66
C VAL A 348 10.79 -14.15 8.13
N TRP A 349 11.13 -13.47 7.03
CA TRP A 349 10.23 -12.51 6.41
C TRP A 349 8.90 -13.16 5.95
N GLU A 350 8.98 -14.29 5.24
CA GLU A 350 7.80 -15.02 4.74
C GLU A 350 6.91 -15.53 5.90
N ILE A 351 7.52 -16.08 6.97
CA ILE A 351 6.77 -16.55 8.14
C ILE A 351 6.08 -15.38 8.85
N THR A 352 6.78 -14.25 9.01
CA THR A 352 6.24 -13.04 9.63
C THR A 352 5.05 -12.50 8.82
N ASP A 353 5.19 -12.41 7.51
CA ASP A 353 4.12 -11.97 6.60
C ASP A 353 2.90 -12.91 6.65
N LEU A 354 3.11 -14.22 6.68
CA LEU A 354 2.04 -15.22 6.80
C LEU A 354 1.24 -15.11 8.12
N HIS A 355 1.85 -14.57 9.17
CA HIS A 355 1.17 -14.29 10.44
C HIS A 355 0.64 -12.85 10.53
N GLY A 356 0.66 -12.09 9.42
CA GLY A 356 0.17 -10.71 9.36
C GLY A 356 1.02 -9.70 10.11
N GLY A 357 2.29 -10.06 10.37
CA GLY A 357 3.26 -9.24 11.10
C GLY A 357 4.19 -8.44 10.20
N SER A 358 5.23 -7.88 10.81
CA SER A 358 6.31 -7.18 10.11
C SER A 358 7.66 -7.46 10.76
N VAL A 359 8.73 -7.52 9.95
CA VAL A 359 10.11 -7.67 10.41
C VAL A 359 10.97 -6.55 9.87
N ARG A 360 11.87 -6.02 10.70
CA ARG A 360 12.81 -4.97 10.32
C ARG A 360 14.10 -5.02 11.12
N VAL A 361 15.14 -4.42 10.58
CA VAL A 361 16.32 -4.03 11.37
C VAL A 361 15.93 -2.76 12.13
N GLU A 362 15.87 -2.84 13.47
CA GLU A 362 15.52 -1.73 14.34
C GLU A 362 16.74 -0.84 14.58
N GLU A 363 17.88 -1.46 14.90
CA GLU A 363 19.18 -0.81 15.09
C GLU A 363 20.28 -1.69 14.55
N SER A 364 21.29 -1.10 13.94
CA SER A 364 22.51 -1.82 13.57
C SER A 364 23.70 -0.88 13.47
N SER A 365 24.80 -1.29 14.08
CA SER A 365 26.06 -0.57 14.11
C SER A 365 27.23 -1.56 14.18
N GLU A 366 28.45 -1.06 14.21
CA GLU A 366 29.63 -1.89 14.42
C GLU A 366 29.60 -2.66 15.78
N ASN A 367 28.72 -2.31 16.70
CA ASN A 367 28.59 -2.94 18.01
C ASN A 367 27.49 -4.00 18.09
N GLY A 368 26.80 -4.29 16.98
CA GLY A 368 25.78 -5.33 16.92
C GLY A 368 24.54 -4.92 16.13
N THR A 369 23.56 -5.82 16.13
CA THR A 369 22.29 -5.65 15.41
C THR A 369 21.11 -5.99 16.30
N VAL A 370 20.00 -5.25 16.12
CA VAL A 370 18.68 -5.55 16.68
C VAL A 370 17.72 -5.78 15.52
N ILE A 371 17.20 -7.00 15.41
CA ILE A 371 16.10 -7.32 14.49
C ILE A 371 14.81 -7.42 15.31
N ALA A 372 13.82 -6.64 14.92
CA ALA A 372 12.51 -6.61 15.54
C ALA A 372 11.46 -7.27 14.64
N VAL A 373 10.64 -8.14 15.24
CA VAL A 373 9.47 -8.79 14.61
C VAL A 373 8.24 -8.39 15.39
N GLU A 374 7.26 -7.80 14.72
CA GLU A 374 5.94 -7.49 15.26
C GLU A 374 4.92 -8.50 14.73
N LEU A 375 4.21 -9.18 15.62
CA LEU A 375 3.16 -10.15 15.28
C LEU A 375 1.84 -9.71 15.93
N PRO A 376 0.71 -9.77 15.20
CA PRO A 376 -0.60 -9.49 15.80
C PRO A 376 -0.97 -10.60 16.79
N ILE A 377 -1.61 -10.23 17.89
CA ILE A 377 -2.25 -11.17 18.83
C ILE A 377 -3.69 -11.30 18.34
N GLN A 378 -4.01 -12.46 17.75
CA GLN A 378 -5.37 -12.84 17.35
C GLN A 378 -6.05 -13.63 18.43
#